data_b054d16d20efe2251d31b73f6cf21632
#
_entry.id   b054d16d20efe2251d31b73f6cf21632
#
_cell.length_a   1.000
_cell.length_b   1.000
_cell.length_c   1.000
_cell.angle_alpha   90.00
_cell.angle_beta   90.00
_cell.angle_gamma   90.00
#
_symmetry.space_group_name_H-M   'P 1'
#
loop_
_entity.id
_entity.type
_entity.pdbx_description
1 polymer ?
#
loop_
_entity_poly.entity_id
_entity_poly.type
_entity_poly.pdbx_seq_one_letter_code
_entity_poly.pdbx_strand_id
1 'polypeptide(L)'
;MPTVVAGPLCESGDVFTQDAGGVVAPRRVAPCAAGDLLVFHDTGAYGATMSSNYNSRPLAAEVLVDGDSARLIRRRQTIAELIALEDA
;
A
#
# COMPACT_ATOMS: atom_id res chain seq x y z
N MET A 1 15.01 15.97 -2.28
CA MET A 1 13.85 16.82 -2.04
C MET A 1 13.05 16.28 -0.88
N PRO A 2 12.69 17.08 0.10
CA PRO A 2 11.84 16.60 1.19
C PRO A 2 10.47 16.21 0.65
N THR A 3 10.02 15.01 0.99
CA THR A 3 8.80 14.43 0.41
C THR A 3 7.98 13.74 1.49
N VAL A 4 6.69 13.95 1.47
CA VAL A 4 5.71 13.21 2.27
C VAL A 4 5.05 12.19 1.34
N VAL A 5 5.03 10.93 1.76
CA VAL A 5 4.35 9.87 1.02
C VAL A 5 3.09 9.48 1.78
N ALA A 6 1.95 9.64 1.13
CA ALA A 6 0.65 9.37 1.71
C ALA A 6 -0.18 8.51 0.75
N GLY A 7 -1.15 7.80 1.31
CA GLY A 7 -2.13 7.06 0.52
C GLY A 7 -3.33 7.92 0.15
N PRO A 8 -4.26 7.36 -0.63
CA PRO A 8 -5.43 8.09 -1.12
C PRO A 8 -6.64 8.04 -0.19
N LEU A 9 -6.51 7.43 1.00
CA LEU A 9 -7.67 7.21 1.86
C LEU A 9 -8.09 8.49 2.58
N CYS A 10 -9.37 8.55 2.90
CA CYS A 10 -9.95 9.60 3.73
C CYS A 10 -9.64 9.30 5.20
N GLU A 11 -8.36 9.35 5.54
CA GLU A 11 -7.81 9.00 6.86
C GLU A 11 -6.50 9.74 7.07
N SER A 12 -6.41 10.53 8.12
CA SER A 12 -5.22 11.33 8.42
C SER A 12 -3.98 10.48 8.75
N GLY A 13 -4.18 9.23 9.18
CA GLY A 13 -3.09 8.28 9.44
C GLY A 13 -2.56 7.56 8.24
N ASP A 14 -3.13 7.79 7.04
CA ASP A 14 -2.69 7.14 5.80
C ASP A 14 -1.45 7.83 5.23
N VAL A 15 -0.41 7.89 6.03
CA VAL A 15 0.86 8.52 5.71
C VAL A 15 1.99 7.57 6.08
N PHE A 16 2.92 7.32 5.16
CA PHE A 16 4.06 6.43 5.40
C PHE A 16 5.23 7.15 6.04
N THR A 17 5.41 8.44 5.74
CA THR A 17 6.54 9.22 6.25
C THR A 17 6.18 9.84 7.59
N GLN A 18 6.38 9.07 8.66
CA GLN A 18 6.05 9.47 10.02
C GLN A 18 7.18 9.14 11.00
N ASP A 19 7.26 9.91 12.06
CA ASP A 19 8.04 9.60 13.25
C ASP A 19 7.15 8.89 14.28
N ALA A 20 7.73 8.49 15.40
CA ALA A 20 7.01 7.91 16.51
C ALA A 20 5.87 8.85 16.95
N GLY A 21 4.70 8.26 17.27
CA GLY A 21 3.53 9.04 17.66
C GLY A 21 2.69 9.56 16.49
N GLY A 22 3.03 9.18 15.25
CA GLY A 22 2.24 9.55 14.08
C GLY A 22 2.47 10.96 13.55
N VAL A 23 3.53 11.61 14.00
CA VAL A 23 3.88 12.95 13.50
C VAL A 23 4.47 12.81 12.09
N VAL A 24 3.91 13.55 11.13
CA VAL A 24 4.41 13.55 9.75
C VAL A 24 5.84 14.06 9.69
N ALA A 25 6.72 13.26 9.10
CA ALA A 25 8.13 13.59 8.96
C ALA A 25 8.58 13.32 7.52
N PRO A 26 8.83 14.37 6.73
CA PRO A 26 9.26 14.20 5.34
C PRO A 26 10.56 13.41 5.23
N ARG A 27 10.72 12.69 4.14
CA ARG A 27 11.95 11.98 3.78
C ARG A 27 12.54 12.61 2.53
N ARG A 28 13.87 12.60 2.43
CA ARG A 28 14.53 13.09 1.22
C ARG A 28 14.58 11.96 0.20
N VAL A 29 13.95 12.21 -0.94
CA VAL A 29 13.97 11.30 -2.08
C VAL A 29 14.29 12.10 -3.35
N ALA A 30 14.59 11.40 -4.43
CA ALA A 30 14.73 12.03 -5.74
C ALA A 30 13.43 12.74 -6.11
N PRO A 31 13.48 13.83 -6.89
CA PRO A 31 12.27 14.50 -7.33
C PRO A 31 11.33 13.53 -8.05
N CYS A 32 10.05 13.56 -7.69
CA CYS A 32 9.02 12.68 -8.25
C CYS A 32 7.96 13.50 -8.94
N ALA A 33 7.38 12.91 -9.97
CA ALA A 33 6.24 13.47 -10.70
C ALA A 33 5.10 12.46 -10.74
N ALA A 34 3.91 12.92 -11.07
CA ALA A 34 2.76 12.04 -11.24
C ALA A 34 3.07 10.97 -12.30
N GLY A 35 2.77 9.72 -11.98
CA GLY A 35 3.09 8.57 -12.83
C GLY A 35 4.37 7.85 -12.45
N ASP A 36 5.23 8.45 -11.63
CA ASP A 36 6.41 7.77 -11.12
C ASP A 36 6.04 6.67 -10.13
N LEU A 37 6.94 5.68 -9.98
CA LEU A 37 6.75 4.58 -9.04
C LEU A 37 7.58 4.82 -7.78
N LEU A 38 6.98 4.51 -6.64
CA LEU A 38 7.65 4.48 -5.34
C LEU A 38 7.64 3.04 -4.82
N VAL A 39 8.75 2.64 -4.22
CA VAL A 39 8.91 1.29 -3.68
C VAL A 39 9.24 1.39 -2.19
N PHE A 40 8.51 0.64 -1.39
CA PHE A 40 8.84 0.44 0.03
C PHE A 40 9.53 -0.90 0.16
N HIS A 41 10.81 -0.84 0.52
CA HIS A 41 11.62 -2.05 0.71
C HIS A 41 11.36 -2.68 2.07
N ASP A 42 11.65 -3.99 2.19
CA ASP A 42 11.65 -4.74 3.44
C ASP A 42 10.30 -4.71 4.17
N THR A 43 9.21 -4.76 3.41
CA THR A 43 7.84 -4.74 3.94
C THR A 43 7.18 -6.12 3.95
N GLY A 44 7.94 -7.19 3.69
CA GLY A 44 7.41 -8.55 3.65
C GLY A 44 6.76 -8.98 4.96
N ALA A 45 7.41 -8.66 6.08
CA ALA A 45 6.79 -8.88 7.39
C ALA A 45 5.73 -7.81 7.61
N TYR A 46 4.49 -8.27 7.82
CA TYR A 46 3.30 -7.49 8.14
C TYR A 46 2.73 -6.64 7.01
N GLY A 47 3.40 -6.47 5.88
CA GLY A 47 2.87 -5.69 4.76
C GLY A 47 1.51 -6.20 4.29
N ALA A 48 1.45 -7.47 3.87
CA ALA A 48 0.21 -8.08 3.43
C ALA A 48 -0.68 -8.53 4.59
N THR A 49 -0.08 -9.12 5.64
CA THR A 49 -0.85 -9.73 6.74
C THR A 49 -1.58 -8.71 7.60
N MET A 50 -1.10 -7.48 7.67
CA MET A 50 -1.77 -6.39 8.38
C MET A 50 -2.63 -5.53 7.47
N SER A 51 -2.69 -5.80 6.18
CA SER A 51 -3.57 -5.08 5.28
C SER A 51 -5.03 -5.38 5.58
N SER A 52 -5.89 -4.42 5.27
CA SER A 52 -7.30 -4.50 5.59
C SER A 52 -8.15 -3.86 4.49
N ASN A 53 -9.45 -4.03 4.60
CA ASN A 53 -10.41 -3.40 3.69
C ASN A 53 -10.86 -2.03 4.21
N TYR A 54 -10.04 -1.36 4.98
CA TYR A 54 -10.38 -0.03 5.52
C TYR A 54 -10.79 0.91 4.39
N ASN A 55 -11.84 1.67 4.62
CA ASN A 55 -12.49 2.53 3.62
C ASN A 55 -12.92 1.79 2.36
N SER A 56 -13.28 0.49 2.49
CA SER A 56 -13.78 -0.34 1.40
C SER A 56 -12.80 -0.49 0.23
N ARG A 57 -11.51 -0.52 0.53
CA ARG A 57 -10.47 -0.75 -0.49
C ARG A 57 -10.16 -2.24 -0.57
N PRO A 58 -10.22 -2.83 -1.76
CA PRO A 58 -9.83 -4.22 -1.95
C PRO A 58 -8.35 -4.45 -1.61
N LEU A 59 -8.04 -5.67 -1.16
CA LEU A 59 -6.67 -6.07 -0.89
C LEU A 59 -5.85 -6.14 -2.19
N ALA A 60 -4.60 -5.71 -2.11
CA ALA A 60 -3.71 -5.69 -3.26
C ALA A 60 -3.30 -7.10 -3.69
N ALA A 61 -2.91 -7.23 -4.94
CA ALA A 61 -2.30 -8.45 -5.46
C ALA A 61 -0.90 -8.64 -4.88
N GLU A 62 -0.42 -9.89 -4.89
CA GLU A 62 0.96 -10.22 -4.55
C GLU A 62 1.63 -10.90 -5.73
N VAL A 63 2.86 -10.51 -6.00
CA VAL A 63 3.67 -11.03 -7.10
C VAL A 63 5.00 -11.51 -6.54
N LEU A 64 5.38 -12.73 -6.92
CA LEU A 64 6.70 -13.27 -6.62
C LEU A 64 7.63 -12.97 -7.79
N VAL A 65 8.70 -12.25 -7.50
CA VAL A 65 9.75 -11.97 -8.49
C VAL A 65 10.95 -12.89 -8.20
N ASP A 66 11.35 -13.67 -9.19
CA ASP A 66 12.48 -14.59 -9.09
C ASP A 66 13.34 -14.41 -10.34
N GLY A 67 14.48 -13.74 -10.17
CA GLY A 67 15.33 -13.39 -11.32
C GLY A 67 14.56 -12.56 -12.34
N ASP A 68 14.46 -13.06 -13.57
CA ASP A 68 13.77 -12.37 -14.66
C ASP A 68 12.29 -12.73 -14.75
N SER A 69 11.79 -13.56 -13.83
CA SER A 69 10.40 -13.99 -13.88
C SER A 69 9.57 -13.30 -12.80
N ALA A 70 8.29 -13.06 -13.10
CA ALA A 70 7.32 -12.54 -12.15
C ALA A 70 6.06 -13.40 -12.24
N ARG A 71 5.55 -13.82 -11.10
CA ARG A 71 4.40 -14.71 -11.04
C ARG A 71 3.40 -14.19 -10.02
N LEU A 72 2.14 -14.12 -10.42
CA LEU A 72 1.06 -13.76 -9.51
C LEU A 72 0.84 -14.90 -8.53
N ILE A 73 1.06 -14.64 -7.24
CA ILE A 73 0.85 -15.64 -6.18
C ILE A 73 -0.43 -15.39 -5.38
N ARG A 74 -0.96 -14.18 -5.41
CA ARG A 74 -2.29 -13.85 -4.90
C ARG A 74 -2.90 -12.79 -5.80
N ARG A 75 -4.06 -13.09 -6.40
CA ARG A 75 -4.74 -12.10 -7.22
C ARG A 75 -5.33 -10.98 -6.37
N ARG A 76 -5.57 -9.84 -6.98
CA ARG A 76 -6.23 -8.71 -6.32
C ARG A 76 -7.65 -9.10 -5.91
N GLN A 77 -8.05 -8.70 -4.71
CA GLN A 77 -9.43 -8.87 -4.25
C GLN A 77 -10.38 -8.04 -5.12
N THR A 78 -11.53 -8.61 -5.45
CA THR A 78 -12.58 -7.90 -6.18
C THR A 78 -13.55 -7.20 -5.21
N ILE A 79 -14.29 -6.22 -5.71
CA ILE A 79 -15.34 -5.57 -4.92
C ILE A 79 -16.41 -6.60 -4.51
N ALA A 80 -16.78 -7.52 -5.40
CA ALA A 80 -17.74 -8.56 -5.08
C ALA A 80 -17.29 -9.41 -3.89
N GLU A 81 -16.01 -9.75 -3.84
CA GLU A 81 -15.46 -10.51 -2.70
C GLU A 81 -15.46 -9.69 -1.42
N LEU A 82 -15.17 -8.40 -1.52
CA LEU A 82 -15.15 -7.50 -0.36
C LEU A 82 -16.51 -7.45 0.33
N ILE A 83 -17.59 -7.45 -0.44
CA ILE A 83 -18.97 -7.34 0.07
C ILE A 83 -19.69 -8.69 0.13
N ALA A 84 -18.97 -9.78 -0.05
CA ALA A 84 -19.59 -11.12 -0.17
C ALA A 84 -20.37 -11.55 1.07
N LEU A 85 -20.03 -11.03 2.25
CA LEU A 85 -20.73 -11.35 3.49
C LEU A 85 -21.97 -10.49 3.70
N GLU A 86 -22.20 -9.49 2.88
CA GLU A 86 -23.35 -8.63 2.98
C GLU A 86 -24.54 -9.30 2.30
N ASP A 87 -25.61 -9.48 3.06
CA ASP A 87 -26.82 -10.09 2.54
C ASP A 87 -27.68 -9.02 1.87
N ALA A 88 -27.98 -9.26 0.63
CA ALA A 88 -28.79 -8.33 -0.16
C ALA A 88 -30.29 -8.59 0.03
#